data_d68d527eb010bf8499270a0f5f00f74f
#
_entry.id   d68d527eb010bf8499270a0f5f00f74f
#
_cell.length_a   1.000
_cell.length_b   1.000
_cell.length_c   1.000
_cell.angle_alpha   90.00
_cell.angle_beta   90.00
_cell.angle_gamma   90.00
#
_symmetry.space_group_name_H-M   'P 1'
#
loop_
_entity.id
_entity.type
_entity.pdbx_description
1 polymer ?
#
loop_
_entity_poly.entity_id
_entity_poly.type
_entity_poly.pdbx_seq_one_letter_code
_entity_poly.pdbx_strand_id
1 'polypeptide(L)'
;VTVLLMSAISLSSASQHSHAILPPPSSLQSIGFGSCLEGQKSLSILSTITAAKPDVFIFAGDNVYAENETLDPKLASLREAYQQLSEAPEFQAMSESVPILATWDDHDYGLNDAGQDFPQRQASEQLFESFWGVPAADPSRTRPGIYRVVRIGQAPQAIQIILLDTRFFRTSLSKPWIPPLTGRYTPSEDPLQSMLGESQWLWLQEILKE
;
A
#
# COMPACT_ATOMS: atom_id res chain seq x y z
N VAL A 1 10.42 45.90 26.31
CA VAL A 1 9.81 45.60 25.01
C VAL A 1 10.42 44.29 24.55
N THR A 2 9.67 43.18 24.74
CA THR A 2 10.11 41.86 24.40
C THR A 2 9.49 41.51 23.02
N VAL A 3 10.32 41.38 22.00
CA VAL A 3 9.89 40.99 20.66
C VAL A 3 9.87 39.46 20.62
N LEU A 4 8.68 38.85 20.51
CA LEU A 4 8.52 37.44 20.19
C LEU A 4 8.69 37.25 18.69
N LEU A 5 9.77 36.61 18.30
CA LEU A 5 9.90 36.05 16.92
C LEU A 5 9.05 34.77 16.83
N MET A 6 7.92 34.86 16.14
CA MET A 6 7.20 33.69 15.68
C MET A 6 7.89 33.12 14.44
N SER A 7 8.57 32.01 14.60
CA SER A 7 9.06 31.21 13.47
C SER A 7 7.84 30.57 12.79
N ALA A 8 7.53 31.00 11.59
CA ALA A 8 6.58 30.31 10.73
C ALA A 8 7.22 28.99 10.30
N ILE A 9 6.69 27.87 10.84
CA ILE A 9 6.99 26.54 10.31
C ILE A 9 6.28 26.46 8.97
N SER A 10 7.08 26.56 7.91
CA SER A 10 6.61 26.31 6.54
C SER A 10 6.22 24.83 6.48
N LEU A 11 4.92 24.53 6.50
CA LEU A 11 4.40 23.24 6.10
C LEU A 11 4.73 23.08 4.62
N SER A 12 5.77 22.31 4.34
CA SER A 12 6.04 21.83 2.98
C SER A 12 4.79 21.12 2.51
N SER A 13 4.10 21.70 1.52
CA SER A 13 2.99 21.05 0.84
C SER A 13 3.55 19.76 0.22
N ALA A 14 3.12 18.61 0.74
CA ALA A 14 3.35 17.35 0.09
C ALA A 14 2.84 17.51 -1.36
N SER A 15 3.72 17.33 -2.32
CA SER A 15 3.39 17.36 -3.74
C SER A 15 2.31 16.29 -3.95
N GLN A 16 1.06 16.72 -4.16
CA GLN A 16 0.01 15.82 -4.58
C GLN A 16 0.33 15.43 -6.01
N HIS A 17 0.80 14.19 -6.19
CA HIS A 17 0.98 13.65 -7.52
C HIS A 17 -0.37 13.65 -8.22
N SER A 18 -0.41 14.22 -9.43
CA SER A 18 -1.58 14.13 -10.29
C SER A 18 -1.71 12.67 -10.73
N HIS A 19 -2.67 11.96 -10.17
CA HIS A 19 -2.94 10.58 -10.59
C HIS A 19 -3.86 10.58 -11.82
N ALA A 20 -3.52 9.77 -12.81
CA ALA A 20 -4.39 9.53 -13.95
C ALA A 20 -5.74 8.96 -13.48
N ILE A 21 -6.81 9.37 -14.14
CA ILE A 21 -8.17 8.98 -13.77
C ILE A 21 -8.47 7.58 -14.32
N LEU A 22 -9.15 6.75 -13.52
CA LEU A 22 -9.59 5.42 -13.95
C LEU A 22 -10.48 5.52 -15.21
N PRO A 23 -10.26 4.66 -16.22
CA PRO A 23 -11.03 4.68 -17.45
C PRO A 23 -12.47 4.21 -17.21
N PRO A 24 -13.41 4.56 -18.09
CA PRO A 24 -14.74 3.96 -18.07
C PRO A 24 -14.67 2.47 -18.42
N PRO A 25 -15.60 1.62 -17.95
CA PRO A 25 -15.55 0.17 -18.13
C PRO A 25 -15.48 -0.29 -19.58
N SER A 26 -16.15 0.44 -20.46
CA SER A 26 -16.18 0.15 -21.90
C SER A 26 -14.82 0.28 -22.58
N SER A 27 -13.85 0.93 -21.95
CA SER A 27 -12.49 1.10 -22.47
C SER A 27 -11.44 0.32 -21.69
N LEU A 28 -11.79 -0.35 -20.60
CA LEU A 28 -10.85 -1.17 -19.83
C LEU A 28 -10.55 -2.47 -20.56
N GLN A 29 -9.35 -2.59 -21.11
CA GLN A 29 -8.89 -3.76 -21.88
C GLN A 29 -7.70 -4.45 -21.22
N SER A 30 -6.92 -3.72 -20.41
CA SER A 30 -5.69 -4.21 -19.83
C SER A 30 -5.51 -3.75 -18.38
N ILE A 31 -5.21 -4.70 -17.50
CA ILE A 31 -4.82 -4.45 -16.12
C ILE A 31 -3.43 -5.03 -15.93
N GLY A 32 -2.46 -4.16 -15.64
CA GLY A 32 -1.13 -4.56 -15.23
C GLY A 32 -1.06 -4.71 -13.70
N PHE A 33 -0.17 -5.56 -13.22
CA PHE A 33 0.15 -5.64 -11.81
C PHE A 33 1.60 -6.06 -11.58
N GLY A 34 2.17 -5.67 -10.45
CA GLY A 34 3.52 -6.02 -10.06
C GLY A 34 3.74 -5.74 -8.59
N SER A 35 4.81 -6.31 -8.04
CA SER A 35 5.24 -6.15 -6.64
C SER A 35 6.76 -6.07 -6.54
N CYS A 36 7.28 -5.86 -5.34
CA CYS A 36 8.70 -5.95 -5.03
C CYS A 36 9.54 -4.93 -5.81
N LEU A 37 9.16 -3.66 -5.74
CA LEU A 37 9.85 -2.55 -6.39
C LEU A 37 10.98 -2.02 -5.49
N GLU A 38 12.18 -2.57 -5.64
CA GLU A 38 13.35 -2.10 -4.89
C GLU A 38 13.86 -0.76 -5.44
N GLY A 39 13.57 0.34 -4.75
CA GLY A 39 13.95 1.70 -5.16
C GLY A 39 15.45 1.96 -5.29
N GLN A 40 16.29 1.12 -4.65
CA GLN A 40 17.75 1.18 -4.79
C GLN A 40 18.26 0.55 -6.10
N LYS A 41 17.41 -0.21 -6.80
CA LYS A 41 17.68 -0.74 -8.13
C LYS A 41 17.15 0.19 -9.22
N SER A 42 17.47 -0.13 -10.46
CA SER A 42 16.93 0.62 -11.59
C SER A 42 15.41 0.54 -11.66
N LEU A 43 14.74 1.68 -11.70
CA LEU A 43 13.29 1.80 -11.89
C LEU A 43 12.87 1.78 -13.36
N SER A 44 13.77 1.39 -14.29
CA SER A 44 13.49 1.34 -15.73
C SER A 44 12.32 0.47 -16.12
N ILE A 45 11.95 -0.49 -15.27
CA ILE A 45 10.73 -1.32 -15.44
C ILE A 45 9.47 -0.45 -15.49
N LEU A 46 9.41 0.63 -14.69
CA LEU A 46 8.27 1.56 -14.69
C LEU A 46 8.12 2.26 -16.05
N SER A 47 9.24 2.61 -16.70
CA SER A 47 9.22 3.15 -18.06
C SER A 47 8.68 2.14 -19.08
N THR A 48 9.01 0.86 -18.92
CA THR A 48 8.49 -0.22 -19.78
C THR A 48 6.99 -0.40 -19.57
N ILE A 49 6.52 -0.38 -18.33
CA ILE A 49 5.09 -0.46 -17.99
C ILE A 49 4.35 0.75 -18.56
N THR A 50 4.89 1.96 -18.39
CA THR A 50 4.32 3.19 -18.94
C THR A 50 4.20 3.13 -20.47
N ALA A 51 5.23 2.60 -21.15
CA ALA A 51 5.21 2.41 -22.61
C ALA A 51 4.16 1.38 -23.07
N ALA A 52 3.87 0.36 -22.25
CA ALA A 52 2.83 -0.62 -22.50
C ALA A 52 1.41 -0.06 -22.35
N LYS A 53 1.26 1.10 -21.67
CA LYS A 53 -0.01 1.83 -21.48
C LYS A 53 -1.15 0.96 -20.94
N PRO A 54 -0.97 0.26 -19.82
CA PRO A 54 -2.11 -0.44 -19.23
C PRO A 54 -3.19 0.56 -18.82
N ASP A 55 -4.45 0.17 -18.91
CA ASP A 55 -5.57 1.02 -18.50
C ASP A 55 -5.63 1.22 -16.99
N VAL A 56 -5.08 0.29 -16.22
CA VAL A 56 -4.85 0.36 -14.77
C VAL A 56 -3.60 -0.43 -14.44
N PHE A 57 -2.79 0.07 -13.52
CA PHE A 57 -1.70 -0.70 -12.92
C PHE A 57 -1.89 -0.84 -11.42
N ILE A 58 -1.67 -2.05 -10.89
CA ILE A 58 -1.83 -2.38 -9.47
C ILE A 58 -0.45 -2.68 -8.88
N PHE A 59 -0.02 -1.86 -7.95
CA PHE A 59 1.11 -2.16 -7.07
C PHE A 59 0.65 -3.11 -5.97
N ALA A 60 1.13 -4.35 -6.01
CA ALA A 60 0.63 -5.46 -5.21
C ALA A 60 1.43 -5.72 -3.92
N GLY A 61 2.13 -4.72 -3.41
CA GLY A 61 2.93 -4.79 -2.18
C GLY A 61 4.42 -4.77 -2.44
N ASP A 62 5.20 -4.49 -1.39
CA ASP A 62 6.63 -4.21 -1.46
C ASP A 62 6.95 -3.12 -2.48
N ASN A 63 6.14 -2.07 -2.44
CA ASN A 63 6.23 -0.96 -3.38
C ASN A 63 7.41 -0.04 -3.05
N VAL A 64 7.86 -0.07 -1.80
CA VAL A 64 9.08 0.54 -1.29
C VAL A 64 9.71 -0.36 -0.24
N TYR A 65 11.01 -0.25 -0.06
CA TYR A 65 11.77 -0.99 0.93
C TYR A 65 12.35 -0.01 1.94
N ALA A 66 11.82 -0.03 3.17
CA ALA A 66 12.36 0.72 4.27
C ALA A 66 13.38 -0.13 5.02
N GLU A 67 14.59 0.36 5.17
CA GLU A 67 15.59 -0.27 6.02
C GLU A 67 15.27 0.01 7.50
N ASN A 68 14.38 -0.77 8.08
CA ASN A 68 14.00 -0.63 9.48
C ASN A 68 14.25 -1.91 10.26
N GLU A 69 15.46 -2.06 10.73
CA GLU A 69 15.76 -3.04 11.76
C GLU A 69 15.29 -2.59 13.16
N THR A 70 14.93 -1.33 13.32
CA THR A 70 14.50 -0.74 14.59
C THR A 70 13.08 -0.18 14.48
N LEU A 71 12.28 -0.41 15.54
CA LEU A 71 10.94 0.17 15.67
C LEU A 71 11.04 1.69 15.84
N ASP A 72 11.13 2.43 14.73
CA ASP A 72 11.08 3.89 14.74
C ASP A 72 9.62 4.36 14.80
N PRO A 73 9.19 5.00 15.90
CA PRO A 73 7.82 5.49 16.02
C PRO A 73 7.41 6.53 14.95
N LYS A 74 8.40 7.17 14.31
CA LYS A 74 8.18 8.20 13.29
C LYS A 74 8.16 7.64 11.88
N LEU A 75 8.50 6.36 11.70
CA LEU A 75 8.61 5.72 10.39
C LEU A 75 9.52 6.50 9.43
N ALA A 76 10.66 7.02 9.92
CA ALA A 76 11.51 7.92 9.15
C ALA A 76 12.02 7.26 7.86
N SER A 77 12.51 6.03 7.94
CA SER A 77 13.00 5.29 6.77
C SER A 77 11.89 4.93 5.79
N LEU A 78 10.68 4.61 6.28
CA LEU A 78 9.54 4.37 5.39
C LEU A 78 9.10 5.66 4.67
N ARG A 79 9.10 6.79 5.38
CA ARG A 79 8.82 8.11 4.78
C ARG A 79 9.85 8.47 3.72
N GLU A 80 11.12 8.23 4.02
CA GLU A 80 12.22 8.47 3.08
C GLU A 80 12.10 7.58 1.83
N ALA A 81 11.79 6.29 2.00
CA ALA A 81 11.60 5.37 0.88
C ALA A 81 10.44 5.81 -0.03
N TYR A 82 9.30 6.23 0.53
CA TYR A 82 8.21 6.81 -0.24
C TYR A 82 8.59 8.13 -0.91
N GLN A 83 9.36 8.98 -0.23
CA GLN A 83 9.85 10.22 -0.83
C GLN A 83 10.74 9.94 -2.03
N GLN A 84 11.71 9.02 -1.90
CA GLN A 84 12.57 8.60 -3.00
C GLN A 84 11.77 8.07 -4.20
N LEU A 85 10.75 7.25 -3.96
CA LEU A 85 9.87 6.79 -5.03
C LEU A 85 9.13 7.96 -5.70
N SER A 86 8.63 8.91 -4.91
CA SER A 86 7.90 10.08 -5.44
C SER A 86 8.77 11.01 -6.28
N GLU A 87 10.05 11.05 -5.99
CA GLU A 87 11.04 11.89 -6.71
C GLU A 87 11.61 11.19 -7.96
N ALA A 88 11.36 9.89 -8.12
CA ALA A 88 11.86 9.12 -9.25
C ALA A 88 11.15 9.52 -10.56
N PRO A 89 11.90 9.95 -11.60
CA PRO A 89 11.29 10.42 -12.85
C PRO A 89 10.43 9.37 -13.54
N GLU A 90 10.80 8.10 -13.45
CA GLU A 90 10.04 6.98 -14.02
C GLU A 90 8.69 6.80 -13.33
N PHE A 91 8.64 6.95 -12.00
CA PHE A 91 7.39 6.87 -11.23
C PHE A 91 6.50 8.09 -11.51
N GLN A 92 7.08 9.30 -11.59
CA GLN A 92 6.35 10.52 -11.94
C GLN A 92 5.69 10.39 -13.32
N ALA A 93 6.46 10.00 -14.34
CA ALA A 93 5.94 9.80 -15.70
C ALA A 93 4.84 8.72 -15.75
N MET A 94 4.97 7.65 -14.97
CA MET A 94 3.96 6.62 -14.86
C MET A 94 2.69 7.13 -14.18
N SER A 95 2.80 7.81 -13.05
CA SER A 95 1.65 8.29 -12.26
C SER A 95 0.82 9.34 -13.00
N GLU A 96 1.43 10.11 -13.90
CA GLU A 96 0.74 11.09 -14.75
C GLU A 96 -0.04 10.43 -15.90
N SER A 97 0.37 9.25 -16.34
CA SER A 97 -0.14 8.64 -17.58
C SER A 97 -0.91 7.33 -17.37
N VAL A 98 -0.71 6.64 -16.27
CA VAL A 98 -1.34 5.35 -15.96
C VAL A 98 -2.10 5.47 -14.63
N PRO A 99 -3.39 5.14 -14.60
CA PRO A 99 -4.14 5.02 -13.35
C PRO A 99 -3.53 3.95 -12.44
N ILE A 100 -3.25 4.31 -11.18
CA ILE A 100 -2.56 3.45 -10.24
C ILE A 100 -3.50 3.09 -9.08
N LEU A 101 -3.51 1.80 -8.74
CA LEU A 101 -4.04 1.27 -7.50
C LEU A 101 -2.90 0.62 -6.72
N ALA A 102 -3.01 0.55 -5.39
CA ALA A 102 -1.97 -0.08 -4.59
C ALA A 102 -2.55 -0.82 -3.38
N THR A 103 -1.87 -1.86 -2.99
CA THR A 103 -1.91 -2.48 -1.66
C THR A 103 -0.48 -2.62 -1.14
N TRP A 104 -0.31 -2.93 0.12
CA TRP A 104 1.01 -3.13 0.72
C TRP A 104 1.36 -4.59 0.93
N ASP A 105 2.65 -4.84 1.19
CA ASP A 105 3.17 -6.03 1.86
C ASP A 105 4.04 -5.60 3.05
N ASP A 106 4.96 -6.39 3.55
CA ASP A 106 5.63 -6.11 4.82
C ASP A 106 6.65 -4.96 4.76
N HIS A 107 7.35 -4.79 3.65
CA HIS A 107 8.35 -3.73 3.54
C HIS A 107 7.73 -2.34 3.51
N ASP A 108 6.62 -2.16 2.82
CA ASP A 108 5.87 -0.90 2.78
C ASP A 108 4.83 -0.77 3.91
N TYR A 109 4.55 -1.86 4.64
CA TYR A 109 3.89 -1.80 5.94
C TYR A 109 4.81 -1.28 7.04
N GLY A 110 6.13 -1.49 6.92
CA GLY A 110 7.17 -0.84 7.70
C GLY A 110 8.02 -1.72 8.59
N LEU A 111 7.77 -3.02 8.65
CA LEU A 111 8.63 -3.97 9.34
C LEU A 111 8.49 -5.35 8.70
N ASN A 112 9.64 -5.94 8.32
CA ASN A 112 9.71 -7.25 7.69
C ASN A 112 8.92 -8.32 8.45
N ASP A 113 8.09 -9.05 7.73
CA ASP A 113 7.20 -10.10 8.27
C ASP A 113 6.24 -9.64 9.38
N ALA A 114 6.01 -8.34 9.56
CA ALA A 114 5.12 -7.83 10.60
C ALA A 114 3.64 -8.01 10.27
N GLY A 115 2.84 -8.04 11.32
CA GLY A 115 1.39 -8.18 11.28
C GLY A 115 0.71 -7.25 12.30
N GLN A 116 -0.35 -7.72 12.94
CA GLN A 116 -1.15 -6.94 13.92
C GLN A 116 -0.35 -6.48 15.14
N ASP A 117 0.77 -7.11 15.42
CA ASP A 117 1.68 -6.80 16.52
C ASP A 117 2.62 -5.63 16.21
N PHE A 118 2.59 -5.07 15.00
CA PHE A 118 3.38 -3.89 14.65
C PHE A 118 2.79 -2.62 15.32
N PRO A 119 3.53 -1.99 16.27
CA PRO A 119 2.99 -0.89 17.05
C PRO A 119 2.65 0.36 16.22
N GLN A 120 3.36 0.57 15.09
CA GLN A 120 3.21 1.75 14.24
C GLN A 120 2.21 1.53 13.08
N ARG A 121 1.49 0.41 13.05
CA ARG A 121 0.60 0.04 11.93
C ARG A 121 -0.40 1.13 11.51
N GLN A 122 -0.95 1.91 12.47
CA GLN A 122 -1.85 3.01 12.15
C GLN A 122 -1.13 4.20 11.50
N ALA A 123 0.10 4.47 11.92
CA ALA A 123 0.91 5.51 11.29
C ALA A 123 1.35 5.10 9.88
N SER A 124 1.64 3.81 9.66
CA SER A 124 1.91 3.25 8.32
C SER A 124 0.70 3.35 7.41
N GLU A 125 -0.49 3.02 7.92
CA GLU A 125 -1.76 3.14 7.20
C GLU A 125 -1.97 4.58 6.70
N GLN A 126 -1.84 5.57 7.58
CA GLN A 126 -1.99 6.98 7.23
C GLN A 126 -0.95 7.44 6.19
N LEU A 127 0.29 6.96 6.32
CA LEU A 127 1.35 7.27 5.36
C LEU A 127 1.06 6.65 3.99
N PHE A 128 0.69 5.38 3.95
CA PHE A 128 0.31 4.67 2.74
C PHE A 128 -0.85 5.36 2.02
N GLU A 129 -1.94 5.61 2.73
CA GLU A 129 -3.12 6.26 2.18
C GLU A 129 -2.83 7.67 1.63
N SER A 130 -1.97 8.41 2.34
CA SER A 130 -1.55 9.75 1.90
C SER A 130 -0.70 9.69 0.64
N PHE A 131 0.26 8.76 0.58
CA PHE A 131 1.16 8.61 -0.57
C PHE A 131 0.40 8.16 -1.82
N TRP A 132 -0.43 7.13 -1.70
CA TRP A 132 -1.18 6.58 -2.83
C TRP A 132 -2.45 7.37 -3.17
N GLY A 133 -2.65 8.53 -2.55
CA GLY A 133 -3.75 9.43 -2.88
C GLY A 133 -5.13 8.83 -2.65
N VAL A 134 -5.29 7.96 -1.63
CA VAL A 134 -6.62 7.44 -1.28
C VAL A 134 -7.52 8.61 -0.91
N PRO A 135 -8.67 8.80 -1.59
CA PRO A 135 -9.52 9.96 -1.36
C PRO A 135 -9.97 10.09 0.10
N ALA A 136 -10.01 11.29 0.63
CA ALA A 136 -10.44 11.52 2.02
C ALA A 136 -11.87 11.03 2.31
N ALA A 137 -12.71 10.96 1.27
CA ALA A 137 -14.08 10.45 1.35
C ALA A 137 -14.17 8.92 1.11
N ASP A 138 -13.06 8.24 0.84
CA ASP A 138 -13.06 6.78 0.65
C ASP A 138 -13.46 6.10 1.98
N PRO A 139 -14.44 5.18 1.96
CA PRO A 139 -14.85 4.46 3.17
C PRO A 139 -13.72 3.69 3.87
N SER A 140 -12.67 3.31 3.15
CA SER A 140 -11.49 2.66 3.76
C SER A 140 -10.84 3.52 4.82
N ARG A 141 -10.82 4.85 4.67
CA ARG A 141 -10.20 5.76 5.64
C ARG A 141 -10.96 5.92 6.97
N THR A 142 -12.12 5.31 7.09
CA THR A 142 -12.93 5.37 8.32
C THR A 142 -12.84 4.11 9.18
N ARG A 143 -12.02 3.15 8.79
CA ARG A 143 -11.85 1.86 9.45
C ARG A 143 -10.38 1.42 9.42
N PRO A 144 -9.95 0.53 10.32
CA PRO A 144 -8.59 0.00 10.31
C PRO A 144 -8.29 -0.84 9.06
N GLY A 145 -7.05 -0.72 8.56
CA GLY A 145 -6.54 -1.46 7.40
C GLY A 145 -6.89 -0.83 6.06
N ILE A 146 -6.00 -1.02 5.08
CA ILE A 146 -6.07 -0.38 3.76
C ILE A 146 -6.94 -1.13 2.74
N TYR A 147 -7.55 -2.26 3.12
CA TYR A 147 -8.36 -3.04 2.18
C TYR A 147 -9.51 -2.21 1.60
N ARG A 148 -9.73 -2.32 0.32
CA ARG A 148 -10.78 -1.57 -0.37
C ARG A 148 -11.24 -2.25 -1.65
N VAL A 149 -12.38 -1.82 -2.17
CA VAL A 149 -12.86 -2.21 -3.49
C VAL A 149 -12.93 -0.99 -4.39
N VAL A 150 -12.45 -1.14 -5.62
CA VAL A 150 -12.60 -0.16 -6.68
C VAL A 150 -13.54 -0.73 -7.71
N ARG A 151 -14.64 -0.03 -7.97
CA ARG A 151 -15.62 -0.43 -8.98
C ARG A 151 -15.49 0.43 -10.21
N ILE A 152 -15.36 -0.22 -11.35
CA ILE A 152 -15.31 0.43 -12.65
C ILE A 152 -16.56 0.02 -13.41
N GLY A 153 -17.44 0.98 -13.63
CA GLY A 153 -18.69 0.76 -14.33
C GLY A 153 -19.89 0.40 -13.49
N GLN A 154 -20.93 -0.03 -14.19
CA GLN A 154 -22.20 -0.43 -13.59
C GLN A 154 -22.63 -1.79 -14.14
N ALA A 155 -23.41 -2.52 -13.35
CA ALA A 155 -23.98 -3.80 -13.78
C ALA A 155 -24.73 -3.64 -15.11
N PRO A 156 -24.65 -4.63 -16.02
CA PRO A 156 -24.01 -5.94 -15.88
C PRO A 156 -22.53 -5.99 -16.29
N GLN A 157 -21.90 -4.88 -16.57
CA GLN A 157 -20.51 -4.79 -17.08
C GLN A 157 -19.55 -4.21 -16.03
N ALA A 158 -19.94 -4.20 -14.76
CA ALA A 158 -19.09 -3.72 -13.69
C ALA A 158 -17.88 -4.66 -13.48
N ILE A 159 -16.72 -4.03 -13.24
CA ILE A 159 -15.49 -4.72 -12.82
C ILE A 159 -15.21 -4.32 -11.39
N GLN A 160 -15.01 -5.30 -10.53
CA GLN A 160 -14.56 -5.09 -9.17
C GLN A 160 -13.08 -5.46 -9.05
N ILE A 161 -12.28 -4.50 -8.57
CA ILE A 161 -10.89 -4.74 -8.16
C ILE A 161 -10.88 -4.71 -6.63
N ILE A 162 -10.63 -5.86 -6.03
CA ILE A 162 -10.61 -6.04 -4.57
C ILE A 162 -9.16 -6.05 -4.12
N LEU A 163 -8.76 -5.04 -3.36
CA LEU A 163 -7.43 -4.93 -2.78
C LEU A 163 -7.52 -5.38 -1.32
N LEU A 164 -6.87 -6.48 -1.00
CA LEU A 164 -6.85 -7.03 0.37
C LEU A 164 -5.67 -6.47 1.15
N ASP A 165 -5.85 -6.36 2.45
CA ASP A 165 -4.80 -6.06 3.42
C ASP A 165 -4.39 -7.35 4.12
N THR A 166 -3.19 -7.84 3.84
CA THR A 166 -2.66 -9.09 4.39
C THR A 166 -1.73 -8.86 5.59
N ARG A 167 -1.65 -7.62 6.10
CA ARG A 167 -0.72 -7.23 7.16
C ARG A 167 -1.39 -6.72 8.42
N PHE A 168 -2.29 -5.76 8.32
CA PHE A 168 -2.85 -5.03 9.45
C PHE A 168 -3.49 -5.92 10.53
N PHE A 169 -4.18 -6.97 10.12
CA PHE A 169 -4.89 -7.90 10.99
C PHE A 169 -4.21 -9.25 11.15
N ARG A 170 -3.14 -9.49 10.39
CA ARG A 170 -2.48 -10.78 10.39
C ARG A 170 -1.90 -11.08 11.75
N THR A 171 -2.27 -12.22 12.33
CA THR A 171 -1.69 -12.71 13.56
C THR A 171 -0.21 -13.01 13.40
N SER A 172 0.53 -12.98 14.51
CA SER A 172 1.96 -13.27 14.51
C SER A 172 2.27 -14.64 13.92
N LEU A 173 3.33 -14.73 13.15
CA LEU A 173 3.76 -15.97 12.53
C LEU A 173 4.38 -16.93 13.56
N SER A 174 4.04 -18.20 13.44
CA SER A 174 4.60 -19.24 14.31
C SER A 174 6.05 -19.53 13.96
N LYS A 175 6.94 -19.44 14.96
CA LYS A 175 8.36 -19.80 14.83
C LYS A 175 8.58 -21.20 15.36
N PRO A 176 9.43 -22.02 14.72
CA PRO A 176 9.79 -23.32 15.24
C PRO A 176 10.59 -23.16 16.52
N TRP A 177 10.41 -24.08 17.48
CA TRP A 177 11.20 -24.11 18.71
C TRP A 177 12.69 -24.36 18.44
N ILE A 178 13.00 -25.22 17.46
CA ILE A 178 14.34 -25.39 16.91
C ILE A 178 14.31 -24.81 15.50
N PRO A 179 15.20 -23.83 15.17
CA PRO A 179 15.23 -23.28 13.83
C PRO A 179 15.35 -24.41 12.80
N PRO A 180 14.44 -24.52 11.85
CA PRO A 180 14.49 -25.55 10.83
C PRO A 180 15.73 -25.32 9.96
N LEU A 181 16.27 -26.41 9.43
CA LEU A 181 17.31 -26.33 8.39
C LEU A 181 16.81 -25.63 7.14
N THR A 182 15.49 -25.56 6.97
CA THR A 182 14.81 -24.88 5.86
C THR A 182 13.55 -24.18 6.38
N GLY A 183 13.41 -22.89 6.08
CA GLY A 183 12.26 -22.08 6.42
C GLY A 183 12.37 -21.31 7.76
N ARG A 184 11.76 -20.12 7.79
CA ARG A 184 11.78 -19.19 8.93
C ARG A 184 10.60 -19.43 9.87
N TYR A 185 9.50 -19.98 9.36
CA TYR A 185 8.22 -20.15 10.03
C TYR A 185 7.68 -21.58 9.87
N THR A 186 6.80 -21.98 10.76
CA THR A 186 6.08 -23.25 10.70
C THR A 186 4.59 -23.01 10.53
N PRO A 187 3.87 -23.91 9.86
CA PRO A 187 2.41 -23.90 9.88
C PRO A 187 1.90 -23.90 11.32
N SER A 188 0.83 -23.19 11.56
CA SER A 188 0.15 -23.19 12.85
C SER A 188 -1.17 -23.93 12.75
N GLU A 189 -1.49 -24.71 13.80
CA GLU A 189 -2.80 -25.33 13.98
C GLU A 189 -3.72 -24.51 14.89
N ASP A 190 -3.27 -23.31 15.31
CA ASP A 190 -4.06 -22.41 16.14
C ASP A 190 -5.26 -21.88 15.34
N PRO A 191 -6.51 -22.23 15.72
CA PRO A 191 -7.70 -21.79 15.02
C PRO A 191 -7.93 -20.27 15.10
N LEU A 192 -7.22 -19.57 15.98
CA LEU A 192 -7.27 -18.10 16.11
C LEU A 192 -6.32 -17.39 15.15
N GLN A 193 -5.45 -18.13 14.44
CA GLN A 193 -4.62 -17.51 13.42
C GLN A 193 -5.45 -17.04 12.22
N SER A 194 -5.20 -15.80 11.84
CA SER A 194 -5.89 -15.17 10.71
C SER A 194 -4.92 -14.33 9.89
N MET A 195 -5.12 -14.32 8.59
CA MET A 195 -4.44 -13.42 7.67
C MET A 195 -5.19 -12.07 7.57
N LEU A 196 -6.49 -12.12 7.38
CA LEU A 196 -7.31 -10.95 7.07
C LEU A 196 -8.04 -10.38 8.30
N GLY A 197 -8.14 -11.14 9.40
CA GLY A 197 -8.98 -10.78 10.53
C GLY A 197 -10.47 -10.84 10.23
N GLU A 198 -11.29 -10.87 11.29
CA GLU A 198 -12.74 -11.05 11.17
C GLU A 198 -13.41 -9.89 10.40
N SER A 199 -13.04 -8.65 10.71
CA SER A 199 -13.65 -7.47 10.11
C SER A 199 -13.47 -7.42 8.60
N GLN A 200 -12.29 -7.76 8.11
CA GLN A 200 -12.04 -7.79 6.67
C GLN A 200 -12.73 -8.98 5.99
N TRP A 201 -12.80 -10.13 6.66
CA TRP A 201 -13.55 -11.28 6.16
C TRP A 201 -15.05 -10.99 6.01
N LEU A 202 -15.67 -10.35 7.01
CA LEU A 202 -17.07 -9.94 6.93
C LEU A 202 -17.31 -8.94 5.81
N TRP A 203 -16.43 -7.94 5.69
CA TRP A 203 -16.48 -7.00 4.60
C TRP A 203 -16.35 -7.68 3.22
N LEU A 204 -15.38 -8.60 3.06
CA LEU A 204 -15.18 -9.31 1.80
C LEU A 204 -16.40 -10.15 1.42
N GLN A 205 -17.04 -10.81 2.38
CA GLN A 205 -18.26 -11.56 2.13
C GLN A 205 -19.40 -10.66 1.61
N GLU A 206 -19.53 -9.44 2.12
CA GLU A 206 -20.54 -8.50 1.62
C GLU A 206 -20.21 -8.01 0.21
N ILE A 207 -18.94 -7.66 -0.04
CA ILE A 207 -18.50 -7.19 -1.36
C ILE A 207 -18.69 -8.25 -2.46
N LEU A 208 -18.52 -9.53 -2.12
CA LEU A 208 -18.69 -10.63 -3.09
C LEU A 208 -20.17 -10.97 -3.40
N LYS A 209 -21.13 -10.42 -2.67
CA LYS A 209 -22.57 -10.57 -2.94
C LYS A 209 -23.11 -9.53 -3.93
N GLU A 210 -22.40 -8.46 -4.15
CA GLU A 210 -22.77 -7.36 -5.04
C GLU A 210 -22.36 -7.63 -6.50
#